data_5f1d2327dfe89731d6f18d8c4f5e1a90
#
_entry.id   5f1d2327dfe89731d6f18d8c4f5e1a90
#
_cell.length_a   1.000
_cell.length_b   1.000
_cell.length_c   1.000
_cell.angle_alpha   90.00
_cell.angle_beta   90.00
_cell.angle_gamma   90.00
#
_symmetry.space_group_name_H-M   'P 1'
#
loop_
_entity.id
_entity.type
_entity.pdbx_description
1 polymer ?
#
loop_
_entity_poly.entity_id
_entity_poly.type
_entity_poly.pdbx_seq_one_letter_code
_entity_poly.pdbx_strand_id
1 'polypeptide(L)'
;ALRQEMDAKIAEVCARTADDAATVVVFSGDLDKAIAAFIMATGAAAAGLQTSMFFTFWGLSVLKKKGAASGPKGLLERAHALLSPASSLELGTSRMNYFGLGAVMLRKMMRDKQIVSLEELIGLARELDVRMIACTMSMDATGVSREELVDGLDYGGAATHMADAVRSRLT
;
A
#
# COMPACT_ATOMS: atom_id res chain seq x y z
N ALA A 1 -5.70 -32.77 26.35
CA ALA A 1 -6.65 -31.96 27.14
C ALA A 1 -6.02 -30.58 27.48
N LEU A 2 -5.00 -30.50 28.34
CA LEU A 2 -4.41 -29.23 28.82
C LEU A 2 -3.92 -28.30 27.68
N ARG A 3 -3.28 -28.86 26.66
CA ARG A 3 -2.77 -28.10 25.48
C ARG A 3 -3.92 -27.50 24.67
N GLN A 4 -4.99 -28.26 24.43
CA GLN A 4 -6.17 -27.78 23.72
C GLN A 4 -6.92 -26.69 24.52
N GLU A 5 -6.93 -26.80 25.83
CA GLU A 5 -7.54 -25.81 26.72
C GLU A 5 -6.72 -24.50 26.78
N MET A 6 -5.38 -24.63 26.77
CA MET A 6 -4.48 -23.49 26.63
C MET A 6 -4.62 -22.80 25.26
N ASP A 7 -4.65 -23.58 24.17
CA ASP A 7 -4.81 -23.02 22.82
C ASP A 7 -6.16 -22.32 22.67
N ALA A 8 -7.23 -22.88 23.24
CA ALA A 8 -8.56 -22.27 23.27
C ALA A 8 -8.57 -20.95 24.08
N LYS A 9 -7.92 -20.93 25.25
CA LYS A 9 -7.79 -19.71 26.05
C LYS A 9 -6.94 -18.64 25.37
N ILE A 10 -5.85 -19.02 24.73
CA ILE A 10 -5.01 -18.10 23.96
C ILE A 10 -5.84 -17.50 22.81
N ALA A 11 -6.58 -18.33 22.06
CA ALA A 11 -7.46 -17.86 21.00
C ALA A 11 -8.57 -16.91 21.51
N GLU A 12 -9.16 -17.20 22.67
CA GLU A 12 -10.16 -16.34 23.30
C GLU A 12 -9.56 -15.00 23.75
N VAL A 13 -8.38 -15.00 24.35
CA VAL A 13 -7.67 -13.77 24.77
C VAL A 13 -7.27 -12.94 23.54
N CYS A 14 -6.72 -13.56 22.51
CA CYS A 14 -6.40 -12.87 21.25
C CYS A 14 -7.63 -12.27 20.59
N ALA A 15 -8.77 -12.99 20.58
CA ALA A 15 -10.02 -12.49 20.03
C ALA A 15 -10.60 -11.31 20.83
N ARG A 16 -10.32 -11.24 22.14
CA ARG A 16 -10.79 -10.15 23.01
C ARG A 16 -9.90 -8.92 23.01
N THR A 17 -8.61 -9.08 22.67
CA THR A 17 -7.63 -7.98 22.71
C THR A 17 -7.34 -7.38 21.34
N ALA A 18 -7.73 -8.06 20.24
CA ALA A 18 -7.60 -7.50 18.90
C ALA A 18 -8.73 -6.50 18.64
N ASP A 19 -8.38 -5.30 18.26
CA ASP A 19 -9.33 -4.31 17.76
C ASP A 19 -9.96 -4.83 16.43
N ASP A 20 -11.15 -4.33 16.10
CA ASP A 20 -11.75 -4.58 14.79
C ASP A 20 -11.00 -3.79 13.71
N ALA A 21 -9.74 -4.15 13.52
CA ALA A 21 -8.80 -3.47 12.65
C ALA A 21 -8.11 -4.45 11.68
N ALA A 22 -7.69 -3.92 10.55
CA ALA A 22 -6.88 -4.62 9.54
C ALA A 22 -5.69 -3.76 9.13
N THR A 23 -4.53 -4.38 8.91
CA THR A 23 -3.38 -3.66 8.38
C THR A 23 -2.80 -4.39 7.17
N VAL A 24 -2.37 -3.62 6.17
CA VAL A 24 -1.82 -4.14 4.91
C VAL A 24 -0.48 -3.48 4.64
N VAL A 25 0.55 -4.28 4.38
CA VAL A 25 1.87 -3.76 3.98
C VAL A 25 2.00 -3.77 2.46
N VAL A 26 2.34 -2.63 1.90
CA VAL A 26 2.62 -2.46 0.47
C VAL A 26 4.10 -2.16 0.30
N PHE A 27 4.89 -3.17 -0.07
CA PHE A 27 6.34 -3.05 -0.28
C PHE A 27 6.74 -3.12 -1.75
N SER A 28 5.82 -3.43 -2.64
CA SER A 28 6.05 -3.55 -4.08
C SER A 28 5.37 -2.40 -4.84
N GLY A 29 6.05 -1.91 -5.89
CA GLY A 29 5.50 -0.99 -6.86
C GLY A 29 4.87 -1.67 -8.08
N ASP A 30 4.58 -2.97 -8.02
CA ASP A 30 3.95 -3.69 -9.12
C ASP A 30 2.44 -3.44 -9.14
N LEU A 31 1.90 -3.15 -10.31
CA LEU A 31 0.49 -2.79 -10.52
C LEU A 31 -0.47 -3.85 -10.01
N ASP A 32 -0.23 -5.11 -10.33
CA ASP A 32 -1.07 -6.25 -9.94
C ASP A 32 -1.09 -6.45 -8.42
N LYS A 33 0.06 -6.27 -7.76
CA LYS A 33 0.17 -6.35 -6.30
C LYS A 33 -0.47 -5.17 -5.60
N ALA A 34 -0.29 -3.96 -6.15
CA ALA A 34 -0.94 -2.77 -5.62
C ALA A 34 -2.47 -2.89 -5.70
N ILE A 35 -3.02 -3.32 -6.84
CA ILE A 35 -4.45 -3.56 -7.02
C ILE A 35 -4.96 -4.56 -5.98
N ALA A 36 -4.27 -5.70 -5.81
CA ALA A 36 -4.65 -6.71 -4.83
C ALA A 36 -4.67 -6.16 -3.39
N ALA A 37 -3.64 -5.39 -3.01
CA ALA A 37 -3.55 -4.76 -1.69
C ALA A 37 -4.71 -3.79 -1.44
N PHE A 38 -5.06 -2.95 -2.41
CA PHE A 38 -6.18 -2.02 -2.29
C PHE A 38 -7.54 -2.71 -2.27
N ILE A 39 -7.74 -3.78 -3.06
CA ILE A 39 -8.97 -4.59 -2.99
C ILE A 39 -9.15 -5.18 -1.59
N MET A 40 -8.08 -5.71 -1.01
CA MET A 40 -8.13 -6.26 0.36
C MET A 40 -8.43 -5.17 1.39
N ALA A 41 -7.75 -4.03 1.31
CA ALA A 41 -7.94 -2.92 2.24
C ALA A 41 -9.33 -2.30 2.15
N THR A 42 -9.83 -2.03 0.94
CA THR A 42 -11.18 -1.49 0.74
C THR A 42 -12.26 -2.49 1.14
N GLY A 43 -12.04 -3.78 0.89
CA GLY A 43 -12.92 -4.85 1.36
C GLY A 43 -13.00 -4.94 2.87
N ALA A 44 -11.85 -4.84 3.57
CA ALA A 44 -11.80 -4.83 5.03
C ALA A 44 -12.51 -3.60 5.61
N ALA A 45 -12.25 -2.41 5.04
CA ALA A 45 -12.92 -1.17 5.46
C ALA A 45 -14.44 -1.23 5.22
N ALA A 46 -14.87 -1.73 4.08
CA ALA A 46 -16.29 -1.94 3.78
C ALA A 46 -16.96 -2.96 4.70
N ALA A 47 -16.21 -3.91 5.26
CA ALA A 47 -16.67 -4.83 6.29
C ALA A 47 -16.69 -4.21 7.70
N GLY A 48 -16.36 -2.94 7.84
CA GLY A 48 -16.40 -2.18 9.10
C GLY A 48 -15.11 -2.25 9.92
N LEU A 49 -14.01 -2.78 9.37
CA LEU A 49 -12.72 -2.80 10.07
C LEU A 49 -12.01 -1.45 9.92
N GLN A 50 -11.40 -0.98 11.00
CA GLN A 50 -10.45 0.15 10.92
C GLN A 50 -9.21 -0.31 10.14
N THR A 51 -9.07 0.20 8.92
CA THR A 51 -8.06 -0.32 7.99
C THR A 51 -6.92 0.66 7.81
N SER A 52 -5.69 0.15 7.93
CA SER A 52 -4.47 0.90 7.61
C SER A 52 -3.64 0.21 6.53
N MET A 53 -2.98 1.00 5.69
CA MET A 53 -2.04 0.55 4.68
C MET A 53 -0.69 1.22 4.90
N PHE A 54 0.38 0.43 5.01
CA PHE A 54 1.74 0.92 5.20
C PHE A 54 2.57 0.74 3.93
N PHE A 55 2.99 1.86 3.35
CA PHE A 55 3.75 1.87 2.10
C PHE A 55 5.23 2.06 2.37
N THR A 56 6.04 1.09 1.95
CA THR A 56 7.48 1.09 2.18
C THR A 56 8.25 0.75 0.89
N PHE A 57 9.49 1.22 0.78
CA PHE A 57 10.36 1.03 -0.39
C PHE A 57 9.64 1.28 -1.72
N TRP A 58 9.59 0.27 -2.61
CA TRP A 58 8.96 0.38 -3.94
C TRP A 58 7.46 0.65 -3.87
N GLY A 59 6.80 0.28 -2.75
CA GLY A 59 5.39 0.58 -2.51
C GLY A 59 5.06 2.08 -2.49
N LEU A 60 6.04 2.94 -2.18
CA LEU A 60 5.85 4.40 -2.27
C LEU A 60 5.53 4.88 -3.69
N SER A 61 5.96 4.15 -4.73
CA SER A 61 5.66 4.48 -6.12
C SER A 61 4.17 4.43 -6.43
N VAL A 62 3.41 3.64 -5.69
CA VAL A 62 1.93 3.53 -5.81
C VAL A 62 1.24 4.84 -5.43
N LEU A 63 1.84 5.59 -4.51
CA LEU A 63 1.31 6.84 -3.98
C LEU A 63 1.83 8.10 -4.69
N LYS A 64 2.69 7.95 -5.70
CA LYS A 64 3.22 9.11 -6.43
C LYS A 64 2.14 9.76 -7.30
N LYS A 65 2.07 11.08 -7.25
CA LYS A 65 1.17 11.88 -8.10
C LYS A 65 1.87 12.32 -9.39
N LYS A 66 1.14 12.30 -10.50
CA LYS A 66 1.64 12.70 -11.80
C LYS A 66 2.09 14.18 -11.80
N GLY A 67 3.29 14.44 -12.32
CA GLY A 67 3.76 15.82 -12.51
C GLY A 67 4.24 16.52 -11.25
N ALA A 68 4.44 15.80 -10.14
CA ALA A 68 5.02 16.38 -8.94
C ALA A 68 6.45 16.85 -9.17
N ALA A 69 6.78 18.05 -8.70
CA ALA A 69 8.14 18.56 -8.76
C ALA A 69 9.02 17.74 -7.79
N SER A 70 10.09 17.18 -8.31
CA SER A 70 11.12 16.57 -7.47
C SER A 70 11.92 17.67 -6.77
N GLY A 71 12.04 17.56 -5.44
CA GLY A 71 12.93 18.42 -4.65
C GLY A 71 14.41 18.25 -5.02
N PRO A 72 15.32 18.98 -4.39
CA PRO A 72 16.75 18.87 -4.62
C PRO A 72 17.22 17.46 -4.25
N LYS A 73 17.67 16.69 -5.24
CA LYS A 73 18.11 15.30 -5.11
C LYS A 73 19.61 15.17 -5.37
N GLY A 74 20.27 14.30 -4.63
CA GLY A 74 21.63 13.85 -4.89
C GLY A 74 21.74 13.10 -6.24
N LEU A 75 22.96 12.83 -6.69
CA LEU A 75 23.20 12.18 -7.98
C LEU A 75 22.59 10.78 -8.06
N LEU A 76 22.73 9.99 -6.99
CA LEU A 76 22.16 8.63 -6.90
C LEU A 76 20.62 8.65 -6.81
N GLU A 77 20.07 9.61 -6.07
CA GLU A 77 18.61 9.79 -5.95
C GLU A 77 18.00 10.23 -7.29
N ARG A 78 18.71 11.04 -8.08
CA ARG A 78 18.31 11.39 -9.45
C ARG A 78 18.31 10.19 -10.38
N ALA A 79 19.34 9.35 -10.31
CA ALA A 79 19.42 8.12 -11.09
C ALA A 79 18.28 7.17 -10.71
N HIS A 80 18.01 7.00 -9.41
CA HIS A 80 16.90 6.22 -8.91
C HIS A 80 15.54 6.79 -9.37
N ALA A 81 15.34 8.10 -9.28
CA ALA A 81 14.11 8.76 -9.71
C ALA A 81 13.86 8.59 -11.22
N LEU A 82 14.92 8.58 -12.05
CA LEU A 82 14.82 8.36 -13.49
C LEU A 82 14.40 6.91 -13.84
N LEU A 83 14.81 5.94 -13.02
CA LEU A 83 14.49 4.51 -13.19
C LEU A 83 13.19 4.09 -12.52
N SER A 84 12.65 4.92 -11.62
CA SER A 84 11.41 4.64 -10.89
C SER A 84 10.19 5.20 -11.61
N PRO A 85 9.01 4.53 -11.50
CA PRO A 85 7.77 5.09 -12.03
C PRO A 85 7.51 6.49 -11.48
N ALA A 86 7.12 7.43 -12.34
CA ALA A 86 6.83 8.80 -11.93
C ALA A 86 5.44 8.96 -11.30
N SER A 87 4.55 7.99 -11.50
CA SER A 87 3.21 7.97 -10.89
C SER A 87 2.62 6.55 -10.85
N SER A 88 1.49 6.38 -10.15
CA SER A 88 0.72 5.12 -10.14
C SER A 88 0.34 4.64 -11.54
N LEU A 89 0.17 5.57 -12.48
CA LEU A 89 -0.17 5.26 -13.87
C LEU A 89 0.95 4.56 -14.65
N GLU A 90 2.19 4.67 -14.20
CA GLU A 90 3.38 4.11 -14.86
C GLU A 90 3.87 2.80 -14.23
N LEU A 91 3.15 2.28 -13.24
CA LEU A 91 3.50 1.03 -12.60
C LEU A 91 3.49 -0.13 -13.60
N GLY A 92 4.57 -0.91 -13.60
CA GLY A 92 4.68 -2.17 -14.32
C GLY A 92 3.98 -3.32 -13.60
N THR A 93 3.83 -4.46 -14.27
CA THR A 93 3.35 -5.70 -13.66
C THR A 93 4.50 -6.52 -13.10
N SER A 94 4.25 -7.34 -12.07
CA SER A 94 5.25 -8.22 -11.43
C SER A 94 5.82 -9.27 -12.39
N ARG A 95 5.03 -9.70 -13.36
CA ARG A 95 5.41 -10.65 -14.42
C ARG A 95 4.91 -10.13 -15.78
N MET A 96 5.55 -10.60 -16.85
CA MET A 96 5.17 -10.25 -18.22
C MET A 96 5.20 -8.73 -18.51
N ASN A 97 6.06 -8.00 -17.83
CA ASN A 97 6.08 -6.53 -17.97
C ASN A 97 6.63 -6.05 -19.33
N TYR A 98 7.42 -6.84 -20.06
CA TYR A 98 7.95 -6.58 -21.42
C TYR A 98 7.91 -5.09 -21.82
N PHE A 99 8.78 -4.27 -21.22
CA PHE A 99 8.82 -2.80 -21.43
C PHE A 99 7.49 -2.07 -21.17
N GLY A 100 6.70 -2.54 -20.20
CA GLY A 100 5.42 -1.92 -19.83
C GLY A 100 4.19 -2.45 -20.57
N LEU A 101 4.37 -3.29 -21.61
CA LEU A 101 3.25 -3.87 -22.37
C LEU A 101 2.30 -4.67 -21.47
N GLY A 102 2.84 -5.40 -20.47
CA GLY A 102 2.02 -6.15 -19.53
C GLY A 102 1.07 -5.27 -18.72
N ALA A 103 1.54 -4.13 -18.27
CA ALA A 103 0.71 -3.17 -17.54
C ALA A 103 -0.39 -2.55 -18.42
N VAL A 104 -0.05 -2.22 -19.66
CA VAL A 104 -1.02 -1.69 -20.63
C VAL A 104 -2.10 -2.74 -20.95
N MET A 105 -1.67 -3.98 -21.15
CA MET A 105 -2.59 -5.10 -21.42
C MET A 105 -3.51 -5.35 -20.21
N LEU A 106 -2.96 -5.40 -18.99
CA LEU A 106 -3.73 -5.60 -17.77
C LEU A 106 -4.76 -4.47 -17.58
N ARG A 107 -4.36 -3.20 -17.70
CA ARG A 107 -5.27 -2.06 -17.60
C ARG A 107 -6.37 -2.10 -18.65
N LYS A 108 -6.05 -2.53 -19.90
CA LYS A 108 -7.05 -2.71 -20.94
C LYS A 108 -8.03 -3.82 -20.60
N MET A 109 -7.53 -4.99 -20.18
CA MET A 109 -8.39 -6.14 -19.78
C MET A 109 -9.32 -5.76 -18.61
N MET A 110 -8.81 -5.01 -17.62
CA MET A 110 -9.63 -4.53 -16.50
C MET A 110 -10.73 -3.60 -16.99
N ARG A 111 -10.40 -2.64 -17.86
CA ARG A 111 -11.36 -1.70 -18.43
C ARG A 111 -12.44 -2.41 -19.28
N ASP A 112 -12.04 -3.34 -20.14
CA ASP A 112 -12.96 -4.09 -20.99
C ASP A 112 -13.93 -4.97 -20.17
N LYS A 113 -13.51 -5.36 -18.96
CA LYS A 113 -14.34 -6.13 -18.00
C LYS A 113 -15.00 -5.27 -16.92
N GLN A 114 -14.90 -3.95 -17.01
CA GLN A 114 -15.43 -3.00 -16.02
C GLN A 114 -14.90 -3.25 -14.60
N ILE A 115 -13.65 -3.72 -14.47
CA ILE A 115 -12.98 -3.89 -13.21
C ILE A 115 -12.36 -2.52 -12.80
N VAL A 116 -12.56 -2.16 -11.56
CA VAL A 116 -12.09 -0.90 -10.95
C VAL A 116 -10.58 -0.74 -11.11
N SER A 117 -10.13 0.42 -11.56
CA SER A 117 -8.70 0.74 -11.74
C SER A 117 -8.02 0.98 -10.39
N LEU A 118 -6.67 0.99 -10.38
CA LEU A 118 -5.91 1.33 -9.18
C LEU A 118 -6.23 2.73 -8.68
N GLU A 119 -6.36 3.69 -9.57
CA GLU A 119 -6.65 5.08 -9.26
C GLU A 119 -8.04 5.24 -8.60
N GLU A 120 -9.02 4.51 -9.09
CA GLU A 120 -10.36 4.45 -8.48
C GLU A 120 -10.33 3.75 -7.12
N LEU A 121 -9.54 2.68 -6.96
CA LEU A 121 -9.35 2.01 -5.68
C LEU A 121 -8.67 2.90 -4.64
N ILE A 122 -7.69 3.72 -5.04
CA ILE A 122 -7.09 4.73 -4.15
C ILE A 122 -8.13 5.76 -3.71
N GLY A 123 -9.00 6.21 -4.64
CA GLY A 123 -10.12 7.09 -4.32
C GLY A 123 -11.08 6.45 -3.31
N LEU A 124 -11.53 5.23 -3.60
CA LEU A 124 -12.43 4.46 -2.72
C LEU A 124 -11.82 4.21 -1.33
N ALA A 125 -10.52 3.91 -1.25
CA ALA A 125 -9.84 3.75 0.02
C ALA A 125 -9.92 5.01 0.89
N ARG A 126 -9.83 6.20 0.28
CA ARG A 126 -10.00 7.47 0.98
C ARG A 126 -11.44 7.69 1.43
N GLU A 127 -12.41 7.39 0.58
CA GLU A 127 -13.84 7.52 0.91
C GLU A 127 -14.25 6.58 2.05
N LEU A 128 -13.56 5.45 2.21
CA LEU A 128 -13.76 4.47 3.28
C LEU A 128 -12.85 4.73 4.51
N ASP A 129 -12.21 5.90 4.60
CA ASP A 129 -11.30 6.26 5.69
C ASP A 129 -10.15 5.27 5.92
N VAL A 130 -9.69 4.59 4.86
CA VAL A 130 -8.49 3.74 4.93
C VAL A 130 -7.28 4.63 5.17
N ARG A 131 -6.63 4.44 6.30
CA ARG A 131 -5.45 5.20 6.72
C ARG A 131 -4.23 4.77 5.92
N MET A 132 -3.71 5.63 5.05
CA MET A 132 -2.53 5.37 4.24
C MET A 132 -1.29 6.02 4.86
N ILE A 133 -0.27 5.22 5.16
CA ILE A 133 0.94 5.63 5.88
C ILE A 133 2.16 5.46 4.97
N ALA A 134 2.87 6.54 4.69
CA ALA A 134 4.13 6.51 3.95
C ALA A 134 5.32 6.34 4.92
N CYS A 135 6.20 5.37 4.63
CA CYS A 135 7.37 5.09 5.45
C CYS A 135 8.43 6.18 5.28
N THR A 136 8.69 6.96 6.34
CA THR A 136 9.68 8.05 6.32
C THR A 136 11.09 7.55 6.05
N MET A 137 11.50 6.43 6.65
CA MET A 137 12.82 5.83 6.39
C MET A 137 12.98 5.46 4.90
N SER A 138 11.94 4.91 4.28
CA SER A 138 11.98 4.56 2.85
C SER A 138 11.98 5.81 1.96
N MET A 139 11.27 6.87 2.36
CA MET A 139 11.31 8.16 1.68
C MET A 139 12.72 8.74 1.68
N ASP A 140 13.37 8.75 2.84
CA ASP A 140 14.75 9.23 2.98
C ASP A 140 15.73 8.38 2.16
N ALA A 141 15.60 7.06 2.21
CA ALA A 141 16.47 6.13 1.48
C ALA A 141 16.33 6.23 -0.05
N THR A 142 15.13 6.53 -0.55
CA THR A 142 14.84 6.59 -2.00
C THR A 142 14.81 8.02 -2.55
N GLY A 143 14.95 9.03 -1.69
CA GLY A 143 14.88 10.45 -2.07
C GLY A 143 13.49 10.89 -2.52
N VAL A 144 12.44 10.22 -2.06
CA VAL A 144 11.04 10.60 -2.36
C VAL A 144 10.58 11.65 -1.36
N SER A 145 10.20 12.82 -1.84
CA SER A 145 9.69 13.91 -1.00
C SER A 145 8.16 13.80 -0.81
N ARG A 146 7.65 14.49 0.22
CA ARG A 146 6.21 14.53 0.50
C ARG A 146 5.41 15.14 -0.64
N GLU A 147 5.98 16.12 -1.31
CA GLU A 147 5.39 16.83 -2.45
C GLU A 147 5.18 15.91 -3.67
N GLU A 148 5.97 14.83 -3.77
CA GLU A 148 5.83 13.82 -4.82
C GLU A 148 4.68 12.85 -4.57
N LEU A 149 4.20 12.76 -3.33
CA LEU A 149 3.15 11.83 -2.92
C LEU A 149 1.77 12.48 -2.96
N VAL A 150 0.74 11.67 -3.09
CA VAL A 150 -0.66 12.09 -3.00
C VAL A 150 -0.95 12.71 -1.63
N ASP A 151 -1.87 13.66 -1.58
CA ASP A 151 -2.24 14.34 -0.34
C ASP A 151 -3.04 13.42 0.60
N GLY A 152 -3.12 13.78 1.90
CA GLY A 152 -3.92 13.03 2.89
C GLY A 152 -3.24 11.76 3.40
N LEU A 153 -1.91 11.67 3.31
CA LEU A 153 -1.14 10.57 3.88
C LEU A 153 -0.68 10.88 5.30
N ASP A 154 -0.64 9.85 6.11
CA ASP A 154 0.15 9.85 7.35
C ASP A 154 1.60 9.49 7.04
N TYR A 155 2.50 9.89 7.94
CA TYR A 155 3.93 9.62 7.82
C TYR A 155 4.42 8.92 9.09
N GLY A 156 5.08 7.79 8.92
CA GLY A 156 5.55 7.00 10.07
C GLY A 156 6.65 6.03 9.70
N GLY A 157 7.23 5.38 10.71
CA GLY A 157 8.22 4.32 10.54
C GLY A 157 7.65 2.93 10.80
N ALA A 158 8.52 1.93 10.79
CA ALA A 158 8.16 0.54 11.08
C ALA A 158 7.47 0.38 12.46
N ALA A 159 7.87 1.19 13.45
CA ALA A 159 7.26 1.17 14.78
C ALA A 159 5.77 1.56 14.74
N THR A 160 5.40 2.55 13.91
CA THR A 160 4.00 2.95 13.70
C THR A 160 3.21 1.81 13.12
N HIS A 161 3.74 1.15 12.08
CA HIS A 161 3.10 -0.01 11.49
C HIS A 161 2.97 -1.19 12.48
N MET A 162 4.02 -1.48 13.25
CA MET A 162 3.98 -2.55 14.25
C MET A 162 2.93 -2.29 15.35
N ALA A 163 2.76 -1.03 15.77
CA ALA A 163 1.72 -0.67 16.73
C ALA A 163 0.31 -0.95 16.18
N ASP A 164 0.07 -0.65 14.89
CA ASP A 164 -1.18 -0.97 14.22
C ASP A 164 -1.34 -2.49 14.04
N ALA A 165 -0.27 -3.20 13.63
CA ALA A 165 -0.30 -4.64 13.39
C ALA A 165 -0.61 -5.46 14.64
N VAL A 166 -0.03 -5.10 15.80
CA VAL A 166 -0.28 -5.79 17.09
C VAL A 166 -1.77 -5.69 17.50
N ARG A 167 -2.44 -4.62 17.11
CA ARG A 167 -3.86 -4.38 17.42
C ARG A 167 -4.81 -4.95 16.37
N SER A 168 -4.29 -5.29 15.19
CA SER A 168 -5.11 -5.75 14.07
C SER A 168 -5.46 -7.24 14.19
N ARG A 169 -6.67 -7.58 13.77
CA ARG A 169 -7.13 -8.98 13.60
C ARG A 169 -6.60 -9.60 12.31
N LEU A 170 -6.35 -8.75 11.31
CA LEU A 170 -5.87 -9.15 9.98
C LEU A 170 -4.60 -8.37 9.65
N THR A 171 -3.56 -9.09 9.27
CA THR A 171 -2.26 -8.52 8.85
C THR A 171 -1.79 -9.20 7.58
#